data_5c248c366fdc499603404962414babbc
#
_entry.id   5c248c366fdc499603404962414babbc
#
_cell.length_a   1.000
_cell.length_b   1.000
_cell.length_c   1.000
_cell.angle_alpha   90.00
_cell.angle_beta   90.00
_cell.angle_gamma   90.00
#
_symmetry.space_group_name_H-M   'P 1'
#
loop_
_entity.id
_entity.type
_entity.pdbx_description
1 polymer ?
#
loop_
_entity_poly.entity_id
_entity_poly.type
_entity_poly.pdbx_seq_one_letter_code
_entity_poly.pdbx_strand_id
1 'polypeptide(L)'
;NIFDYIENNYKYQKSSVPKSCPDTIVGKVGDCDDFSILFSSIARAAGIPAWLELGIIPAFIDASSGCDLRDWGGHAWVNAVVPLKDGSFTVVNIDLANSYFMWLPPYRISDWVDNGNGDDLDSYYYLFSSKGINSQVTYLENSYVSQCEVKGEIKLTELDVDL
;
A
#
# COMPACT_ATOMS: atom_id res chain seq x y z
N ASN A 1 -11.05 -10.94 10.83
CA ASN A 1 -10.10 -9.87 11.18
C ASN A 1 -10.37 -8.60 10.37
N ILE A 2 -9.57 -7.53 10.54
CA ILE A 2 -9.78 -6.24 9.84
C ILE A 2 -9.65 -6.42 8.33
N PHE A 3 -8.68 -7.18 7.89
CA PHE A 3 -8.41 -7.45 6.48
C PHE A 3 -9.63 -8.12 5.81
N ASP A 4 -10.09 -9.25 6.36
CA ASP A 4 -11.27 -9.95 5.84
C ASP A 4 -12.53 -9.08 5.86
N TYR A 5 -12.65 -8.25 6.90
CA TYR A 5 -13.79 -7.33 6.97
C TYR A 5 -13.80 -6.35 5.82
N ILE A 6 -12.66 -5.75 5.49
CA ILE A 6 -12.56 -4.80 4.37
C ILE A 6 -12.78 -5.54 3.05
N GLU A 7 -12.11 -6.65 2.81
CA GLU A 7 -12.25 -7.43 1.58
C GLU A 7 -13.69 -7.85 1.31
N ASN A 8 -14.42 -8.25 2.34
CA ASN A 8 -15.79 -8.74 2.18
C ASN A 8 -16.87 -7.64 2.11
N ASN A 9 -16.56 -6.42 2.54
CA ASN A 9 -17.57 -5.35 2.68
C ASN A 9 -17.33 -4.14 1.80
N TYR A 10 -16.18 -4.06 1.14
CA TYR A 10 -15.80 -2.92 0.31
C TYR A 10 -15.46 -3.38 -1.11
N LYS A 11 -15.61 -2.48 -2.09
CA LYS A 11 -15.31 -2.77 -3.50
C LYS A 11 -14.17 -1.88 -3.98
N TYR A 12 -13.23 -2.46 -4.71
CA TYR A 12 -12.16 -1.70 -5.33
C TYR A 12 -12.72 -0.82 -6.46
N GLN A 13 -12.42 0.47 -6.38
CA GLN A 13 -12.79 1.45 -7.40
C GLN A 13 -11.76 2.58 -7.41
N LYS A 14 -11.03 2.72 -8.52
CA LYS A 14 -10.05 3.80 -8.68
C LYS A 14 -10.69 5.17 -8.53
N SER A 15 -10.01 6.05 -7.81
CA SER A 15 -10.31 7.47 -7.71
C SER A 15 -9.05 8.30 -7.97
N SER A 16 -9.22 9.58 -8.27
CA SER A 16 -8.10 10.51 -8.52
C SER A 16 -7.67 11.27 -7.25
N VAL A 17 -8.45 11.16 -6.19
CA VAL A 17 -8.21 11.84 -4.92
C VAL A 17 -8.51 10.85 -3.81
N PRO A 18 -7.59 10.68 -2.86
CA PRO A 18 -7.81 9.80 -1.72
C PRO A 18 -8.99 10.28 -0.88
N LYS A 19 -9.75 9.31 -0.38
CA LYS A 19 -10.88 9.56 0.51
C LYS A 19 -10.47 9.48 1.97
N SER A 20 -11.13 10.24 2.79
CA SER A 20 -11.00 10.07 4.23
C SER A 20 -11.55 8.71 4.68
N CYS A 21 -11.08 8.21 5.82
CA CYS A 21 -11.61 6.99 6.41
C CYS A 21 -13.14 7.02 6.58
N PRO A 22 -13.76 8.09 7.13
CA PRO A 22 -15.22 8.20 7.18
C PRO A 22 -15.92 8.10 5.82
N ASP A 23 -15.38 8.75 4.79
CA ASP A 23 -15.97 8.73 3.45
C ASP A 23 -15.90 7.33 2.82
N THR A 24 -14.78 6.63 3.02
CA THR A 24 -14.63 5.25 2.58
C THR A 24 -15.59 4.31 3.31
N ILE A 25 -15.79 4.52 4.62
CA ILE A 25 -16.76 3.74 5.42
C ILE A 25 -18.18 3.90 4.87
N VAL A 26 -18.58 5.14 4.57
CA VAL A 26 -19.94 5.44 4.08
C VAL A 26 -20.11 4.93 2.64
N GLY A 27 -19.12 5.20 1.79
CA GLY A 27 -19.19 4.90 0.36
C GLY A 27 -19.04 3.41 0.02
N LYS A 28 -18.39 2.64 0.90
CA LYS A 28 -18.07 1.20 0.68
C LYS A 28 -17.27 0.93 -0.59
N VAL A 29 -16.59 1.94 -1.09
CA VAL A 29 -15.72 1.85 -2.28
C VAL A 29 -14.44 2.63 -2.04
N GLY A 30 -13.31 2.13 -2.54
CA GLY A 30 -12.01 2.77 -2.46
C GLY A 30 -10.98 2.11 -3.35
N ASP A 31 -9.84 2.74 -3.49
CA ASP A 31 -8.67 2.15 -4.14
C ASP A 31 -7.53 1.88 -3.14
N CYS A 32 -6.30 1.79 -3.61
CA CYS A 32 -5.18 1.32 -2.77
C CYS A 32 -4.91 2.24 -1.58
N ASP A 33 -4.96 3.56 -1.78
CA ASP A 33 -4.76 4.53 -0.70
C ASP A 33 -5.96 4.61 0.24
N ASP A 34 -7.19 4.63 -0.29
CA ASP A 34 -8.41 4.62 0.50
C ASP A 34 -8.48 3.42 1.46
N PHE A 35 -8.13 2.23 0.96
CA PHE A 35 -8.13 1.01 1.77
C PHE A 35 -6.97 0.99 2.77
N SER A 36 -5.83 1.55 2.41
CA SER A 36 -4.70 1.68 3.32
C SER A 36 -4.99 2.65 4.46
N ILE A 37 -5.63 3.79 4.15
CA ILE A 37 -6.11 4.76 5.15
C ILE A 37 -7.16 4.11 6.06
N LEU A 38 -8.14 3.41 5.48
CA LEU A 38 -9.20 2.73 6.23
C LEU A 38 -8.62 1.67 7.17
N PHE A 39 -7.76 0.79 6.67
CA PHE A 39 -7.14 -0.26 7.48
C PHE A 39 -6.32 0.33 8.63
N SER A 40 -5.43 1.29 8.32
CA SER A 40 -4.58 1.92 9.33
C SER A 40 -5.40 2.63 10.40
N SER A 41 -6.50 3.29 10.01
CA SER A 41 -7.40 3.97 10.95
C SER A 41 -8.10 2.99 11.88
N ILE A 42 -8.63 1.87 11.35
CA ILE A 42 -9.29 0.84 12.15
C ILE A 42 -8.28 0.14 13.07
N ALA A 43 -7.09 -0.20 12.54
CA ALA A 43 -6.04 -0.85 13.33
C ALA A 43 -5.61 0.03 14.51
N ARG A 44 -5.34 1.32 14.25
CA ARG A 44 -4.97 2.29 15.29
C ARG A 44 -6.07 2.46 16.33
N ALA A 45 -7.34 2.50 15.92
CA ALA A 45 -8.48 2.56 16.84
C ALA A 45 -8.59 1.31 17.71
N ALA A 46 -8.12 0.16 17.21
CA ALA A 46 -8.03 -1.09 17.96
C ALA A 46 -6.74 -1.22 18.81
N GLY A 47 -5.88 -0.20 18.83
CA GLY A 47 -4.61 -0.21 19.57
C GLY A 47 -3.46 -0.92 18.85
N ILE A 48 -3.62 -1.24 17.58
CA ILE A 48 -2.59 -1.89 16.75
C ILE A 48 -1.78 -0.78 16.04
N PRO A 49 -0.47 -0.66 16.25
CA PRO A 49 0.35 0.26 15.49
C PRO A 49 0.34 -0.12 14.01
N ALA A 50 -0.10 0.82 13.18
CA ALA A 50 -0.17 0.64 11.73
C ALA A 50 0.11 1.96 11.02
N TRP A 51 0.72 1.88 9.85
CA TRP A 51 1.00 3.02 8.98
C TRP A 51 0.92 2.61 7.53
N LEU A 52 0.59 3.55 6.67
CA LEU A 52 0.61 3.33 5.24
C LEU A 52 1.98 3.73 4.65
N GLU A 53 2.32 3.08 3.56
CA GLU A 53 3.41 3.47 2.68
C GLU A 53 2.86 3.75 1.30
N LEU A 54 3.42 4.77 0.66
CA LEU A 54 3.19 5.12 -0.73
C LEU A 54 4.46 4.84 -1.53
N GLY A 55 4.28 4.40 -2.76
CA GLY A 55 5.41 4.10 -3.62
C GLY A 55 4.95 3.64 -4.98
N ILE A 56 5.79 2.88 -5.65
CA ILE A 56 5.52 2.36 -6.98
C ILE A 56 5.66 0.85 -7.03
N ILE A 57 4.80 0.26 -7.87
CA ILE A 57 4.87 -1.15 -8.23
C ILE A 57 4.82 -1.28 -9.75
N PRO A 58 5.34 -2.37 -10.35
CA PRO A 58 5.12 -2.65 -11.76
C PRO A 58 3.63 -2.79 -12.03
N ALA A 59 3.14 -2.06 -13.00
CA ALA A 59 1.73 -2.14 -13.42
C ALA A 59 1.41 -3.50 -14.04
N PHE A 60 2.43 -4.19 -14.53
CA PHE A 60 2.32 -5.49 -15.15
C PHE A 60 3.57 -6.32 -14.90
N ILE A 61 3.41 -7.53 -14.39
CA ILE A 61 4.49 -8.53 -14.33
C ILE A 61 4.14 -9.61 -15.33
N ASP A 62 4.69 -9.52 -16.52
CA ASP A 62 4.67 -10.62 -17.46
C ASP A 62 5.94 -11.44 -17.29
N ALA A 63 5.81 -12.60 -16.68
CA ALA A 63 6.93 -13.53 -16.50
C ALA A 63 7.51 -14.01 -17.83
N SER A 64 6.79 -13.85 -18.95
CA SER A 64 7.25 -14.22 -20.30
C SER A 64 8.11 -13.15 -20.96
N SER A 65 8.01 -11.91 -20.55
CA SER A 65 8.72 -10.77 -21.13
C SER A 65 10.04 -10.44 -20.42
N GLY A 66 10.41 -11.21 -19.43
CA GLY A 66 11.56 -10.89 -18.57
C GLY A 66 11.23 -9.68 -17.67
N CYS A 67 12.26 -8.97 -17.24
CA CYS A 67 12.10 -7.85 -16.31
C CYS A 67 11.80 -6.55 -17.03
N ASP A 68 10.84 -6.52 -17.92
CA ASP A 68 10.40 -5.27 -18.52
C ASP A 68 9.49 -4.52 -17.53
N LEU A 69 10.12 -3.71 -16.69
CA LEU A 69 9.48 -2.92 -15.65
C LEU A 69 9.15 -1.49 -16.12
N ARG A 70 8.87 -1.30 -17.41
CA ARG A 70 8.60 0.03 -17.96
C ARG A 70 7.31 0.67 -17.51
N ASP A 71 6.34 -0.14 -17.09
CA ASP A 71 5.04 0.34 -16.65
C ASP A 71 4.94 0.27 -15.12
N TRP A 72 5.44 1.32 -14.47
CA TRP A 72 5.29 1.50 -13.05
C TRP A 72 4.04 2.32 -12.73
N GLY A 73 3.36 1.96 -11.67
CA GLY A 73 2.19 2.69 -11.18
C GLY A 73 2.33 3.03 -9.70
N GLY A 74 1.80 4.19 -9.32
CA GLY A 74 1.66 4.56 -7.92
C GLY A 74 0.80 3.55 -7.17
N HIS A 75 1.20 3.22 -5.95
CA HIS A 75 0.52 2.24 -5.12
C HIS A 75 0.66 2.56 -3.64
N ALA A 76 -0.32 2.12 -2.86
CA ALA A 76 -0.33 2.25 -1.41
C ALA A 76 -0.55 0.89 -0.75
N TRP A 77 0.12 0.67 0.37
CA TRP A 77 -0.02 -0.51 1.22
C TRP A 77 0.16 -0.16 2.68
N VAL A 78 -0.09 -1.10 3.55
CA VAL A 78 -0.02 -0.92 5.01
C VAL A 78 1.06 -1.79 5.61
N ASN A 79 1.70 -1.27 6.64
CA ASN A 79 2.46 -2.06 7.61
C ASN A 79 1.74 -2.03 8.96
N ALA A 80 1.73 -3.14 9.66
CA ALA A 80 1.16 -3.23 10.99
C ALA A 80 2.06 -4.06 11.91
N VAL A 81 2.11 -3.69 13.19
CA VAL A 81 2.83 -4.44 14.21
C VAL A 81 1.90 -5.50 14.78
N VAL A 82 2.31 -6.75 14.71
CA VAL A 82 1.55 -7.88 15.26
C VAL A 82 2.35 -8.60 16.32
N PRO A 83 1.70 -9.05 17.41
CA PRO A 83 2.35 -9.87 18.43
C PRO A 83 2.59 -11.30 17.91
N LEU A 84 3.67 -11.90 18.37
CA LEU A 84 3.97 -13.31 18.14
C LEU A 84 3.73 -14.12 19.42
N LYS A 85 3.50 -15.41 19.30
CA LYS A 85 3.24 -16.30 20.44
C LYS A 85 4.37 -16.37 21.46
N ASP A 86 5.59 -16.05 21.08
CA ASP A 86 6.73 -15.96 22.00
C ASP A 86 6.79 -14.65 22.79
N GLY A 87 5.83 -13.75 22.59
CA GLY A 87 5.75 -12.43 23.22
C GLY A 87 6.56 -11.35 22.52
N SER A 88 7.22 -11.65 21.43
CA SER A 88 7.87 -10.66 20.57
C SER A 88 6.85 -10.00 19.62
N PHE A 89 7.31 -9.03 18.84
CA PHE A 89 6.50 -8.34 17.83
C PHE A 89 7.20 -8.39 16.50
N THR A 90 6.42 -8.40 15.43
CA THR A 90 6.93 -8.27 14.07
C THR A 90 6.09 -7.27 13.28
N VAL A 91 6.68 -6.72 12.22
CA VAL A 91 5.97 -5.90 11.25
C VAL A 91 5.52 -6.78 10.11
N VAL A 92 4.24 -6.70 9.77
CA VAL A 92 3.66 -7.41 8.63
C VAL A 92 3.20 -6.43 7.59
N ASN A 93 3.36 -6.80 6.33
CA ASN A 93 2.88 -6.03 5.20
C ASN A 93 1.49 -6.51 4.77
N ILE A 94 0.63 -5.55 4.43
CA ILE A 94 -0.77 -5.78 4.09
C ILE A 94 -1.12 -4.93 2.87
N ASP A 95 -1.62 -5.56 1.83
CA ASP A 95 -2.01 -4.88 0.60
C ASP A 95 -3.41 -5.33 0.18
N LEU A 96 -4.39 -4.53 0.58
CA LEU A 96 -5.80 -4.82 0.35
C LEU A 96 -6.20 -4.74 -1.13
N ALA A 97 -5.53 -3.90 -1.90
CA ALA A 97 -5.84 -3.77 -3.32
C ALA A 97 -5.44 -5.01 -4.14
N ASN A 98 -4.44 -5.73 -3.67
CA ASN A 98 -3.94 -6.96 -4.28
C ASN A 98 -4.30 -8.23 -3.49
N SER A 99 -5.09 -8.10 -2.43
CA SER A 99 -5.45 -9.19 -1.52
C SER A 99 -4.24 -9.91 -0.90
N TYR A 100 -3.19 -9.14 -0.57
CA TYR A 100 -1.99 -9.67 0.08
C TYR A 100 -2.04 -9.40 1.59
N PHE A 101 -2.03 -10.48 2.35
CA PHE A 101 -1.93 -10.42 3.81
C PHE A 101 -0.64 -11.09 4.26
N MET A 102 0.19 -10.33 5.00
CA MET A 102 1.50 -10.77 5.51
C MET A 102 2.50 -11.18 4.41
N TRP A 103 2.36 -10.60 3.22
CA TRP A 103 3.27 -10.85 2.12
C TRP A 103 3.76 -9.55 1.49
N LEU A 104 5.08 -9.40 1.39
CA LEU A 104 5.74 -8.27 0.75
C LEU A 104 6.32 -8.72 -0.60
N PRO A 105 5.75 -8.26 -1.72
CA PRO A 105 6.33 -8.49 -3.03
C PRO A 105 7.73 -7.86 -3.15
N PRO A 106 8.70 -8.54 -3.78
CA PRO A 106 10.08 -8.05 -3.86
C PRO A 106 10.28 -6.86 -4.83
N TYR A 107 9.26 -6.49 -5.57
CA TYR A 107 9.30 -5.47 -6.63
C TYR A 107 8.61 -4.16 -6.22
N ARG A 108 8.48 -3.88 -4.94
CA ARG A 108 7.97 -2.60 -4.42
C ARG A 108 9.11 -1.63 -4.16
N ILE A 109 8.89 -0.39 -4.53
CA ILE A 109 9.77 0.73 -4.17
C ILE A 109 8.95 1.68 -3.31
N SER A 110 9.34 1.84 -2.04
CA SER A 110 8.73 2.79 -1.13
C SER A 110 9.28 4.20 -1.42
N ASP A 111 8.39 5.16 -1.56
CA ASP A 111 8.71 6.56 -1.79
C ASP A 111 8.42 7.42 -0.54
N TRP A 112 7.33 7.11 0.14
CA TRP A 112 6.91 7.85 1.31
C TRP A 112 6.31 6.92 2.37
N VAL A 113 6.64 7.21 3.64
CA VAL A 113 6.17 6.46 4.81
C VAL A 113 5.36 7.38 5.70
N ASP A 114 4.14 6.98 6.03
CA ASP A 114 3.25 7.70 6.93
C ASP A 114 3.84 7.79 8.34
N ASN A 115 3.93 9.00 8.86
CA ASN A 115 4.38 9.28 10.22
C ASN A 115 3.21 9.44 11.23
N GLY A 116 1.99 9.19 10.79
CA GLY A 116 0.77 9.34 11.58
C GLY A 116 0.17 10.74 11.56
N ASN A 117 0.77 11.67 10.84
CA ASN A 117 0.25 13.03 10.67
C ASN A 117 -0.55 13.13 9.36
N GLY A 118 -1.86 13.31 9.48
CA GLY A 118 -2.74 13.43 8.32
C GLY A 118 -2.45 14.63 7.42
N ASP A 119 -1.91 15.71 8.00
CA ASP A 119 -1.56 16.92 7.23
C ASP A 119 -0.35 16.66 6.32
N ASP A 120 0.59 15.81 6.74
CA ASP A 120 1.73 15.43 5.92
C ASP A 120 1.29 14.53 4.76
N LEU A 121 0.33 13.65 4.99
CA LEU A 121 -0.27 12.82 3.95
C LEU A 121 -1.01 13.68 2.92
N ASP A 122 -1.81 14.65 3.37
CA ASP A 122 -2.50 15.61 2.50
C ASP A 122 -1.49 16.42 1.68
N SER A 123 -0.41 16.86 2.31
CA SER A 123 0.67 17.60 1.65
C SER A 123 1.37 16.78 0.57
N TYR A 124 1.60 15.49 0.78
CA TYR A 124 2.17 14.60 -0.22
C TYR A 124 1.30 14.54 -1.48
N TYR A 125 0.00 14.31 -1.31
CA TYR A 125 -0.94 14.30 -2.44
C TYR A 125 -1.09 15.68 -3.10
N TYR A 126 -0.95 16.76 -2.33
CA TYR A 126 -1.07 18.12 -2.84
C TYR A 126 0.10 18.53 -3.73
N LEU A 127 1.29 17.98 -3.52
CA LEU A 127 2.45 18.20 -4.39
C LEU A 127 2.20 17.76 -5.83
N PHE A 128 1.29 16.81 -6.03
CA PHE A 128 0.95 16.26 -7.34
C PHE A 128 -0.39 16.78 -7.90
N SER A 129 -1.13 17.60 -7.14
CA SER A 129 -2.40 18.19 -7.57
C SER A 129 -2.23 19.67 -7.89
N SER A 130 -2.23 20.06 -9.17
CA SER A 130 -2.29 21.47 -9.56
C SER A 130 -3.74 21.96 -9.56
N LYS A 131 -4.21 22.56 -8.46
CA LYS A 131 -5.49 23.30 -8.47
C LYS A 131 -5.28 24.67 -9.08
N GLY A 132 -5.89 24.95 -10.23
CA GLY A 132 -6.05 26.29 -10.77
C GLY A 132 -4.97 26.81 -11.69
N ILE A 133 -4.06 25.97 -12.17
CA ILE A 133 -3.07 26.33 -13.19
C ILE A 133 -3.38 25.50 -14.44
N ASN A 134 -3.53 26.17 -15.57
CA ASN A 134 -3.69 25.55 -16.90
C ASN A 134 -2.33 24.97 -17.39
N SER A 135 -1.65 24.23 -16.55
CA SER A 135 -0.38 23.58 -16.87
C SER A 135 -0.54 22.07 -16.67
N GLN A 136 -0.16 21.35 -17.70
CA GLN A 136 -0.02 19.90 -17.61
C GLN A 136 1.28 19.60 -16.89
N VAL A 137 1.19 19.10 -15.67
CA VAL A 137 2.36 18.56 -14.96
C VAL A 137 2.57 17.13 -15.45
N THR A 138 3.63 16.90 -16.17
CA THR A 138 4.06 15.55 -16.53
C THR A 138 5.11 15.12 -15.52
N TYR A 139 4.80 14.15 -14.70
CA TYR A 139 5.76 13.48 -13.82
C TYR A 139 6.53 12.45 -14.65
N LEU A 140 7.83 12.65 -14.76
CA LEU A 140 8.74 11.70 -15.41
C LEU A 140 9.60 11.06 -14.33
N GLU A 141 9.22 9.89 -13.91
CA GLU A 141 10.07 9.04 -13.09
C GLU A 141 10.89 8.12 -14.01
N ASN A 142 12.19 8.34 -14.03
CA ASN A 142 13.12 7.49 -14.75
C ASN A 142 13.80 6.55 -13.74
N SER A 143 13.12 5.47 -13.39
CA SER A 143 13.71 4.41 -12.58
C SER A 143 14.28 3.33 -13.49
N TYR A 144 15.56 3.07 -13.36
CA TYR A 144 16.25 1.99 -14.08
C TYR A 144 16.48 0.83 -13.13
N VAL A 145 15.90 -0.33 -13.43
CA VAL A 145 16.37 -1.60 -12.88
C VAL A 145 17.36 -2.18 -13.89
N SER A 146 18.64 -2.05 -13.63
CA SER A 146 19.69 -2.45 -14.58
C SER A 146 19.94 -3.96 -14.65
N GLN A 147 19.47 -4.72 -13.65
CA GLN A 147 19.54 -6.18 -13.61
C GLN A 147 18.35 -6.73 -12.84
N CYS A 148 17.59 -7.57 -13.52
CA CYS A 148 16.49 -8.31 -12.93
C CYS A 148 16.88 -9.79 -12.88
N GLU A 149 17.80 -10.14 -12.00
CA GLU A 149 18.12 -11.52 -11.71
C GLU A 149 17.51 -11.88 -10.36
N VAL A 150 16.28 -12.40 -10.37
CA VAL A 150 15.69 -12.94 -9.15
C VAL A 150 16.24 -14.35 -8.95
N LYS A 151 17.33 -14.46 -8.22
CA LYS A 151 17.82 -15.71 -7.67
C LYS A 151 17.46 -15.73 -6.20
N GLY A 152 16.43 -16.48 -5.83
CA GLY A 152 16.08 -16.66 -4.43
C GLY A 152 15.17 -17.87 -4.24
N GLU A 153 15.45 -18.67 -3.24
CA GLU A 153 14.45 -19.57 -2.67
C GLU A 153 13.48 -18.71 -1.83
N ILE A 154 12.20 -18.73 -2.19
CA ILE A 154 11.16 -18.21 -1.30
C ILE A 154 11.03 -19.21 -0.15
N LYS A 155 11.63 -18.91 0.98
CA LYS A 155 11.33 -19.61 2.22
C LYS A 155 10.07 -18.99 2.79
N LEU A 156 8.97 -19.69 2.67
CA LEU A 156 7.77 -19.40 3.45
C LEU A 156 8.10 -19.74 4.91
N THR A 157 8.35 -18.73 5.71
CA THR A 157 8.41 -18.90 7.16
C THR A 157 6.99 -18.80 7.67
N GLU A 158 6.49 -19.85 8.25
CA GLU A 158 5.22 -19.83 8.96
C GLU A 158 5.37 -18.92 10.18
N LEU A 159 4.73 -17.76 10.16
CA LEU A 159 4.69 -16.86 11.29
C LEU A 159 3.60 -17.35 12.25
N ASP A 160 4.00 -17.75 13.45
CA ASP A 160 3.11 -18.18 14.52
C ASP A 160 2.52 -16.92 15.19
N VAL A 161 1.49 -16.36 14.56
CA VAL A 161 0.83 -15.12 15.00
C VAL A 161 -0.27 -15.46 15.99
N ASP A 162 -0.31 -14.72 17.09
CA ASP A 162 -1.43 -14.76 18.05
C ASP A 162 -2.49 -13.75 17.59
N LEU A 163 -3.54 -14.27 16.92
CA LEU A 163 -4.66 -13.47 16.38
C LEU A 163 -5.86 -13.54 17.32
#